data_fc98be369efb2515a1a9dfc81764aede
#
_entry.id   fc98be369efb2515a1a9dfc81764aede
#
_cell.length_a   1.000
_cell.length_b   1.000
_cell.length_c   1.000
_cell.angle_alpha   90.00
_cell.angle_beta   90.00
_cell.angle_gamma   90.00
#
_symmetry.space_group_name_H-M   'P 1'
#
loop_
_entity.id
_entity.type
_entity.pdbx_description
1 polymer ?
#
loop_
_entity_poly.entity_id
_entity_poly.type
_entity_poly.pdbx_seq_one_letter_code
_entity_poly.pdbx_strand_id
1 'polypeptide(L)'
;MPIAYIQEFPASGDTSTTNYDSVKEKLNVEADRPDGMIIHTAGFTKEGVFRIFDVWESEEQHARFMSERLRPVVEEVMSAEATRPTESSYELHDVVTG
;
A
#
# COMPACT_ATOMS: atom_id res chain seq x y z
N MET A 1 9.88 -1.76 -16.70
CA MET A 1 9.11 -2.97 -16.38
C MET A 1 8.30 -2.76 -15.13
N PRO A 2 7.04 -3.24 -15.09
CA PRO A 2 6.23 -3.11 -13.90
C PRO A 2 6.84 -3.82 -12.71
N ILE A 3 6.55 -3.29 -11.52
CA ILE A 3 7.09 -3.81 -10.26
C ILE A 3 5.94 -4.09 -9.30
N ALA A 4 5.98 -5.26 -8.65
CA ALA A 4 5.05 -5.59 -7.59
C ALA A 4 5.64 -5.18 -6.25
N TYR A 5 4.80 -4.60 -5.38
CA TYR A 5 5.17 -4.23 -4.02
C TYR A 5 4.22 -4.92 -3.05
N ILE A 6 4.78 -5.58 -2.05
CA ILE A 6 4.02 -6.30 -1.04
C ILE A 6 4.40 -5.74 0.33
N GLN A 7 3.38 -5.36 1.11
CA GLN A 7 3.55 -4.95 2.50
C GLN A 7 2.70 -5.87 3.37
N GLU A 8 3.27 -6.38 4.45
CA GLU A 8 2.56 -7.25 5.38
C GLU A 8 2.71 -6.72 6.79
N PHE A 9 1.58 -6.42 7.43
CA PHE A 9 1.54 -5.98 8.81
C PHE A 9 1.32 -7.19 9.71
N PRO A 10 2.09 -7.33 10.79
CA PRO A 10 1.98 -8.50 11.66
C PRO A 10 0.56 -8.69 12.20
N ALA A 11 0.16 -9.95 12.35
CA ALA A 11 -1.12 -10.28 12.97
C ALA A 11 -1.11 -9.81 14.42
N SER A 12 -2.06 -8.94 14.77
CA SER A 12 -2.17 -8.37 16.12
C SER A 12 -3.44 -8.80 16.85
N GLY A 13 -4.25 -9.63 16.19
CA GLY A 13 -5.56 -9.97 16.71
C GLY A 13 -6.63 -8.91 16.41
N ASP A 14 -6.21 -7.75 15.96
CA ASP A 14 -7.11 -6.67 15.56
C ASP A 14 -7.29 -6.73 14.03
N THR A 15 -8.51 -7.01 13.59
CA THR A 15 -8.84 -7.06 12.17
C THR A 15 -9.56 -5.78 11.72
N SER A 16 -9.50 -4.72 12.52
CA SER A 16 -10.06 -3.42 12.18
C SER A 16 -9.26 -2.78 11.03
N THR A 17 -9.97 -2.17 10.09
CA THR A 17 -9.37 -1.43 8.98
C THR A 17 -9.50 0.09 9.18
N THR A 18 -9.78 0.54 10.39
CA THR A 18 -10.04 1.95 10.67
C THR A 18 -8.90 2.86 10.21
N ASN A 19 -7.67 2.54 10.57
CA ASN A 19 -6.52 3.36 10.17
C ASN A 19 -6.29 3.31 8.67
N TYR A 20 -6.41 2.14 8.06
CA TYR A 20 -6.27 1.99 6.62
C TYR A 20 -7.32 2.82 5.88
N ASP A 21 -8.57 2.72 6.31
CA ASP A 21 -9.67 3.43 5.69
C ASP A 21 -9.51 4.95 5.81
N SER A 22 -9.01 5.43 6.95
CA SER A 22 -8.74 6.85 7.15
C SER A 22 -7.64 7.36 6.24
N VAL A 23 -6.57 6.59 6.08
CA VAL A 23 -5.47 6.95 5.17
C VAL A 23 -5.97 6.96 3.73
N LYS A 24 -6.71 5.94 3.32
CA LYS A 24 -7.25 5.84 1.96
C LYS A 24 -8.18 7.01 1.64
N GLU A 25 -9.05 7.38 2.58
CA GLU A 25 -9.97 8.50 2.40
C GLU A 25 -9.21 9.81 2.19
N LYS A 26 -8.19 10.07 3.00
CA LYS A 26 -7.40 11.30 2.87
C LYS A 26 -6.57 11.34 1.59
N LEU A 27 -6.07 10.19 1.16
CA LEU A 27 -5.32 10.10 -0.10
C LEU A 27 -6.20 10.27 -1.32
N ASN A 28 -7.48 9.86 -1.22
CA ASN A 28 -8.46 9.97 -2.30
C ASN A 28 -7.97 9.33 -3.61
N VAL A 29 -7.35 8.15 -3.51
CA VAL A 29 -6.72 7.49 -4.67
C VAL A 29 -7.73 7.04 -5.72
N GLU A 30 -8.98 6.85 -5.35
CA GLU A 30 -10.02 6.45 -6.30
C GLU A 30 -10.36 7.58 -7.26
N ALA A 31 -10.40 8.83 -6.77
CA ALA A 31 -10.69 10.01 -7.59
C ALA A 31 -9.43 10.67 -8.13
N ASP A 32 -8.31 10.53 -7.42
CA ASP A 32 -7.02 11.14 -7.79
C ASP A 32 -5.94 10.06 -7.77
N ARG A 33 -5.98 9.21 -8.79
CA ARG A 33 -5.11 8.04 -8.89
C ARG A 33 -3.65 8.45 -9.07
N PRO A 34 -2.71 7.89 -8.28
CA PRO A 34 -1.30 8.21 -8.44
C PRO A 34 -0.75 7.79 -9.80
N ASP A 35 0.16 8.61 -10.34
CA ASP A 35 0.84 8.30 -11.58
C ASP A 35 1.61 6.99 -11.46
N GLY A 36 1.37 6.07 -12.38
CA GLY A 36 2.07 4.80 -12.44
C GLY A 36 1.44 3.66 -11.65
N MET A 37 0.40 3.93 -10.85
CA MET A 37 -0.30 2.86 -10.13
C MET A 37 -1.16 2.06 -11.10
N ILE A 38 -0.85 0.78 -11.24
CA ILE A 38 -1.61 -0.14 -12.11
C ILE A 38 -2.75 -0.77 -11.32
N ILE A 39 -2.44 -1.33 -10.13
CA ILE A 39 -3.45 -1.93 -9.26
C ILE A 39 -3.04 -1.74 -7.81
N HIS A 40 -4.03 -1.60 -6.94
CA HIS A 40 -3.86 -1.54 -5.49
C HIS A 40 -4.85 -2.49 -4.85
N THR A 41 -4.37 -3.35 -3.96
CA THR A 41 -5.22 -4.27 -3.22
C THR A 41 -4.83 -4.30 -1.76
N ALA A 42 -5.80 -4.61 -0.90
CA ALA A 42 -5.57 -4.75 0.53
C ALA A 42 -6.53 -5.80 1.09
N GLY A 43 -6.06 -6.61 2.02
CA GLY A 43 -6.89 -7.63 2.63
C GLY A 43 -6.18 -8.38 3.74
N PHE A 44 -6.89 -9.29 4.39
CA PHE A 44 -6.33 -10.12 5.44
C PHE A 44 -6.08 -11.53 4.95
N THR A 45 -4.93 -12.09 5.34
CA THR A 45 -4.67 -13.52 5.12
C THR A 45 -5.47 -14.34 6.13
N LYS A 46 -5.48 -15.66 5.95
CA LYS A 46 -6.15 -16.56 6.90
C LYS A 46 -5.56 -16.47 8.31
N GLU A 47 -4.27 -16.13 8.40
CA GLU A 47 -3.55 -15.98 9.67
C GLU A 47 -3.77 -14.62 10.33
N GLY A 48 -4.56 -13.73 9.71
CA GLY A 48 -4.86 -12.41 10.26
C GLY A 48 -3.82 -11.35 9.93
N VAL A 49 -2.93 -11.62 8.99
CA VAL A 49 -1.95 -10.64 8.52
C VAL A 49 -2.62 -9.70 7.52
N PHE A 50 -2.51 -8.39 7.76
CA PHE A 50 -3.01 -7.41 6.80
C PHE A 50 -1.98 -7.22 5.70
N ARG A 51 -2.37 -7.55 4.47
CA ARG A 51 -1.47 -7.56 3.33
C ARG A 51 -1.93 -6.56 2.28
N ILE A 52 -0.98 -5.72 1.84
CA ILE A 52 -1.19 -4.81 0.72
C ILE A 52 -0.35 -5.30 -0.45
N PHE A 53 -0.97 -5.43 -1.61
CA PHE A 53 -0.28 -5.81 -2.84
C PHE A 53 -0.59 -4.78 -3.92
N ASP A 54 0.46 -4.13 -4.41
CA ASP A 54 0.35 -3.11 -5.45
C ASP A 54 1.21 -3.46 -6.64
N VAL A 55 0.79 -3.02 -7.82
CA VAL A 55 1.61 -3.07 -9.03
C VAL A 55 1.77 -1.65 -9.55
N TRP A 56 3.01 -1.27 -9.85
CA TRP A 56 3.37 0.05 -10.34
C TRP A 56 4.14 -0.06 -11.65
N GLU A 57 4.04 0.96 -12.50
CA GLU A 57 4.77 1.00 -13.76
C GLU A 57 6.27 1.11 -13.58
N SER A 58 6.71 1.85 -12.53
CA SER A 58 8.12 2.03 -12.24
C SER A 58 8.36 2.23 -10.75
N GLU A 59 9.59 1.91 -10.33
CA GLU A 59 10.06 2.14 -8.98
C GLU A 59 10.05 3.63 -8.61
N GLU A 60 10.45 4.48 -9.55
CA GLU A 60 10.50 5.92 -9.34
C GLU A 60 9.11 6.50 -9.04
N GLN A 61 8.09 6.08 -9.76
CA GLN A 61 6.73 6.56 -9.54
C GLN A 61 6.19 6.10 -8.19
N HIS A 62 6.48 4.86 -7.80
CA HIS A 62 6.12 4.36 -6.48
C HIS A 62 6.82 5.16 -5.38
N ALA A 63 8.12 5.39 -5.50
CA ALA A 63 8.88 6.13 -4.51
C ALA A 63 8.36 7.56 -4.35
N ARG A 64 8.00 8.21 -5.45
CA ARG A 64 7.43 9.55 -5.44
C ARG A 64 6.10 9.58 -4.68
N PHE A 65 5.23 8.64 -4.97
CA PHE A 65 3.95 8.54 -4.25
C PHE A 65 4.15 8.33 -2.75
N MET A 66 5.07 7.43 -2.38
CA MET A 66 5.34 7.14 -0.98
C MET A 66 5.85 8.36 -0.23
N SER A 67 6.74 9.15 -0.83
CA SER A 67 7.33 10.31 -0.14
C SER A 67 6.45 11.56 -0.19
N GLU A 68 5.75 11.81 -1.29
CA GLU A 68 5.00 13.04 -1.49
C GLU A 68 3.54 12.96 -1.04
N ARG A 69 2.93 11.79 -1.12
CA ARG A 69 1.50 11.63 -0.83
C ARG A 69 1.22 10.75 0.38
N LEU A 70 1.80 9.57 0.43
CA LEU A 70 1.47 8.61 1.47
C LEU A 70 2.05 8.99 2.83
N ARG A 71 3.34 9.29 2.89
CA ARG A 71 4.01 9.57 4.17
C ARG A 71 3.35 10.71 4.96
N PRO A 72 3.03 11.86 4.36
CA PRO A 72 2.37 12.92 5.12
C PRO A 72 1.03 12.52 5.71
N VAL A 73 0.25 11.71 4.97
CA VAL A 73 -1.06 11.25 5.44
C VAL A 73 -0.91 10.23 6.56
N VAL A 74 0.04 9.30 6.44
CA VAL A 74 0.31 8.30 7.48
C VAL A 74 0.76 8.98 8.77
N GLU A 75 1.64 9.98 8.69
CA GLU A 75 2.09 10.73 9.85
C GLU A 75 0.95 11.48 10.54
N GLU A 76 -0.03 11.96 9.78
CA GLU A 76 -1.19 12.65 10.33
C GLU A 76 -2.18 11.70 11.00
N VAL A 77 -2.43 10.54 10.39
CA VAL A 77 -3.46 9.59 10.85
C VAL A 77 -2.91 8.63 11.91
N MET A 78 -1.68 8.18 11.74
CA MET A 78 -1.07 7.16 12.58
C MET A 78 0.05 7.76 13.41
N SER A 79 0.23 7.25 14.63
CA SER A 79 1.32 7.71 15.49
C SER A 79 2.67 7.22 14.98
N ALA A 80 3.74 7.88 15.42
CA ALA A 80 5.10 7.46 15.11
C ALA A 80 5.44 6.06 15.63
N GLU A 81 4.61 5.53 16.53
CA GLU A 81 4.78 4.20 17.12
C GLU A 81 4.08 3.09 16.33
N ALA A 82 3.45 3.44 15.19
CA ALA A 82 2.79 2.45 14.36
C ALA A 82 3.78 1.37 13.92
N THR A 83 3.33 0.11 13.97
CA THR A 83 4.13 -1.03 13.55
C THR A 83 4.48 -0.92 12.07
N ARG A 84 5.76 -1.08 11.75
CA ARG A 84 6.20 -1.07 10.36
C ARG A 84 5.90 -2.41 9.70
N PRO A 85 5.42 -2.40 8.45
CA PRO A 85 5.20 -3.64 7.72
C PRO A 85 6.51 -4.26 7.24
N THR A 86 6.47 -5.56 6.98
CA THR A 86 7.50 -6.23 6.19
C THR A 86 7.27 -5.88 4.73
N GLU A 87 8.32 -5.45 4.04
CA GLU A 87 8.21 -5.03 2.65
C GLU A 87 9.02 -5.94 1.75
N SER A 88 8.46 -6.24 0.58
CA SER A 88 9.17 -6.95 -0.49
C SER A 88 8.72 -6.42 -1.83
N SER A 89 9.59 -6.59 -2.84
CA SER A 89 9.27 -6.15 -4.20
C SER A 89 10.01 -7.02 -5.21
N TYR A 90 9.46 -7.09 -6.41
CA TYR A 90 10.11 -7.79 -7.51
C TYR A 90 9.61 -7.26 -8.85
N GLU A 91 10.47 -7.32 -9.85
CA GLU A 91 10.09 -6.95 -11.21
C GLU A 91 9.14 -7.99 -11.79
N LEU A 92 8.14 -7.52 -12.52
CA LEU A 92 7.17 -8.40 -13.15
C LEU A 92 7.56 -8.66 -14.60
N HIS A 93 7.57 -9.92 -14.98
CA HIS A 93 7.79 -10.33 -16.36
C HIS A 93 6.52 -10.14 -17.19
N ASP A 94 5.37 -10.35 -16.57
CA ASP A 94 4.09 -10.28 -17.26
C ASP A 94 2.99 -9.76 -16.34
N VAL A 95 2.10 -8.95 -16.88
CA VAL A 95 0.93 -8.41 -16.16
C VAL A 95 -0.27 -8.53 -17.07
N VAL A 96 -1.25 -9.31 -16.65
CA VAL A 96 -2.52 -9.42 -17.35
C VAL A 96 -3.61 -8.88 -16.43
N THR A 97 -4.34 -7.86 -16.91
CA THR A 97 -5.45 -7.28 -16.15
C THR A 97 -6.76 -7.64 -16.83
N GLY A 98 -7.73 -7.99 -16.01
CA GLY A 98 -9.02 -8.41 -16.51
C GLY A 98 -10.11 -7.38 -16.41
#